data_835f2697a85e82492b7d4ffa8bf2867d
#
_entry.id   835f2697a85e82492b7d4ffa8bf2867d
#
_cell.length_a   1.000
_cell.length_b   1.000
_cell.length_c   1.000
_cell.angle_alpha   90.00
_cell.angle_beta   90.00
_cell.angle_gamma   90.00
#
_symmetry.space_group_name_H-M   'P 1'
#
loop_
_entity.id
_entity.type
_entity.pdbx_description
1 polymer ?
#
loop_
_entity_poly.entity_id
_entity_poly.type
_entity_poly.pdbx_seq_one_letter_code
_entity_poly.pdbx_strand_id
1 'polypeptide(L)'
;MPLEFPEDTTLASRYVKQALPMMIKNKIAPNPCNFALWYAYVSNRDLALNKKLDVTIKEKGTCPEVVSRELFKKHVIKEEIALQKNLQESLSNVVQELVSSVNDTKNQTNTFRQYLETSLNEILSDPDPVHIQETVKNLIKTTKDASFLANEFQSQLQTAEEEITALKQQLDQREEDAYLDALTKVGNRRAFDRRLVELFQDTDTDATLVLVDLDHFKNLNDTYGHLMGDKVLQGVAKVMQKTCPDSALAARYGGEEFAFLIQGNADAGARVAEQTRQLLGKLLLRKKSDGQVIDNITASFGVAQRTAGEYPEQLIERADKALYEAKETGRNRVTMAA
;
A
#
# COMPACT_ATOMS: atom_id res chain seq x y z
N MET A 1 3.75 8.29 -2.87
CA MET A 1 4.90 7.43 -2.54
C MET A 1 5.04 7.41 -1.04
N PRO A 2 5.26 6.26 -0.39
CA PRO A 2 5.59 6.25 1.03
C PRO A 2 6.82 7.13 1.24
N LEU A 3 6.98 7.70 2.44
CA LEU A 3 8.16 8.45 2.86
C LEU A 3 9.44 7.68 2.47
N GLU A 4 10.00 7.98 1.30
CA GLU A 4 11.23 7.34 0.86
C GLU A 4 12.42 8.04 1.51
N PHE A 5 13.15 7.29 2.31
CA PHE A 5 14.44 7.69 2.84
C PHE A 5 15.52 6.88 2.11
N PRO A 6 16.01 7.34 0.94
CA PRO A 6 16.91 6.58 0.05
C PRO A 6 18.34 6.49 0.57
N GLU A 7 18.59 6.97 1.77
CA GLU A 7 19.93 6.95 2.37
C GLU A 7 20.37 5.54 2.73
N ASP A 8 21.65 5.26 2.51
CA ASP A 8 22.28 4.06 3.05
C ASP A 8 22.36 4.10 4.60
N THR A 9 22.61 2.95 5.21
CA THR A 9 22.69 2.82 6.67
C THR A 9 23.72 3.77 7.30
N THR A 10 24.80 4.08 6.59
CA THR A 10 25.88 4.96 7.07
C THR A 10 25.41 6.41 7.11
N LEU A 11 24.78 6.87 6.03
CA LEU A 11 24.25 8.22 5.91
C LEU A 11 23.04 8.40 6.84
N ALA A 12 22.12 7.43 6.89
CA ALA A 12 20.99 7.42 7.82
C ALA A 12 21.46 7.49 9.27
N SER A 13 22.46 6.68 9.66
CA SER A 13 23.06 6.72 11.01
C SER A 13 23.68 8.08 11.33
N ARG A 14 24.27 8.76 10.34
CA ARG A 14 24.79 10.12 10.51
C ARG A 14 23.66 11.10 10.80
N TYR A 15 22.58 11.05 10.06
CA TYR A 15 21.41 11.92 10.27
C TYR A 15 20.77 11.68 11.63
N VAL A 16 20.63 10.43 12.07
CA VAL A 16 20.15 10.07 13.41
C VAL A 16 21.03 10.70 14.50
N LYS A 17 22.36 10.56 14.37
CA LYS A 17 23.34 11.12 15.31
C LYS A 17 23.33 12.64 15.37
N GLN A 18 22.84 13.32 14.33
CA GLN A 18 22.69 14.77 14.29
C GLN A 18 21.29 15.20 14.78
N ALA A 19 20.23 14.56 14.34
CA ALA A 19 18.85 14.93 14.67
C ALA A 19 18.55 14.80 16.18
N LEU A 20 18.91 13.67 16.79
CA LEU A 20 18.57 13.38 18.18
C LEU A 20 19.18 14.39 19.20
N PRO A 21 20.47 14.75 19.12
CA PRO A 21 21.03 15.79 19.99
C PRO A 21 20.41 17.17 19.78
N MET A 22 20.05 17.51 18.53
CA MET A 22 19.38 18.78 18.24
C MET A 22 17.97 18.85 18.85
N MET A 23 17.23 17.75 18.81
CA MET A 23 15.91 17.65 19.46
C MET A 23 16.04 17.81 20.97
N ILE A 24 16.97 17.11 21.60
CA ILE A 24 17.23 17.18 23.05
C ILE A 24 17.63 18.61 23.44
N LYS A 25 18.56 19.23 22.70
CA LYS A 25 19.01 20.61 22.94
C LYS A 25 17.86 21.61 22.90
N ASN A 26 16.92 21.42 21.98
CA ASN A 26 15.76 22.31 21.82
C ASN A 26 14.53 21.85 22.63
N LYS A 27 14.68 20.91 23.56
CA LYS A 27 13.62 20.38 24.46
C LYS A 27 12.41 19.82 23.67
N ILE A 28 12.69 19.10 22.60
CA ILE A 28 11.68 18.48 21.73
C ILE A 28 11.66 16.98 22.01
N ALA A 29 10.47 16.45 22.31
CA ALA A 29 10.31 15.02 22.58
C ALA A 29 10.63 14.19 21.33
N PRO A 30 11.48 13.15 21.39
CA PRO A 30 11.85 12.32 20.26
C PRO A 30 10.77 11.26 19.92
N ASN A 31 9.51 11.72 19.75
CA ASN A 31 8.45 10.89 19.23
C ASN A 31 8.61 10.71 17.69
N PRO A 32 7.95 9.72 17.07
CA PRO A 32 8.11 9.41 15.65
C PRO A 32 7.90 10.60 14.71
N CYS A 33 6.87 11.43 14.96
CA CYS A 33 6.58 12.62 14.14
C CYS A 33 7.71 13.66 14.22
N ASN A 34 8.14 13.99 15.43
CA ASN A 34 9.22 14.94 15.66
C ASN A 34 10.54 14.39 15.12
N PHE A 35 10.78 13.10 15.31
CA PHE A 35 12.00 12.47 14.79
C PHE A 35 12.06 12.55 13.25
N ALA A 36 10.98 12.18 12.55
CA ALA A 36 10.93 12.27 11.09
C ALA A 36 11.10 13.71 10.59
N LEU A 37 10.49 14.70 11.28
CA LEU A 37 10.63 16.11 10.96
C LEU A 37 12.09 16.59 11.09
N TRP A 38 12.77 16.21 12.20
CA TRP A 38 14.16 16.57 12.44
C TRP A 38 15.14 15.80 11.58
N TYR A 39 14.82 14.57 11.21
CA TYR A 39 15.56 13.80 10.24
C TYR A 39 15.51 14.50 8.86
N ALA A 40 14.33 14.95 8.43
CA ALA A 40 14.17 15.74 7.21
C ALA A 40 14.94 17.07 7.27
N TYR A 41 14.99 17.73 8.42
CA TYR A 41 15.78 18.94 8.66
C TYR A 41 17.28 18.70 8.46
N VAL A 42 17.87 17.69 9.13
CA VAL A 42 19.31 17.42 9.04
C VAL A 42 19.73 16.85 7.69
N SER A 43 18.84 16.15 7.00
CA SER A 43 19.07 15.67 5.63
C SER A 43 19.01 16.78 4.59
N ASN A 44 18.59 18.00 4.99
CA ASN A 44 18.50 19.21 4.14
C ASN A 44 17.64 19.03 2.87
N ARG A 45 16.63 18.18 2.93
CA ARG A 45 15.75 17.84 1.80
C ARG A 45 14.79 18.96 1.44
N ASP A 46 14.34 19.72 2.43
CA ASP A 46 13.40 20.82 2.24
C ASP A 46 13.90 22.09 2.94
N LEU A 47 14.46 22.99 2.14
CA LEU A 47 14.97 24.28 2.62
C LEU A 47 13.87 25.17 3.21
N ALA A 48 12.62 25.02 2.78
CA ALA A 48 11.51 25.76 3.33
C ALA A 48 11.12 25.26 4.72
N LEU A 49 11.20 23.94 4.95
CA LEU A 49 11.09 23.33 6.26
C LEU A 49 12.17 23.85 7.20
N ASN A 50 13.43 23.82 6.76
CA ASN A 50 14.57 24.23 7.56
C ASN A 50 14.43 25.68 8.04
N LYS A 51 14.11 26.60 7.12
CA LYS A 51 13.87 28.01 7.46
C LYS A 51 12.77 28.19 8.49
N LYS A 52 11.67 27.45 8.37
CA LYS A 52 10.55 27.55 9.33
C LYS A 52 10.89 27.01 10.71
N LEU A 53 11.61 25.88 10.76
CA LEU A 53 12.08 25.31 12.03
C LEU A 53 13.06 26.26 12.71
N ASP A 54 14.03 26.83 11.98
CA ASP A 54 14.99 27.81 12.48
C ASP A 54 14.30 29.04 13.09
N VAL A 55 13.33 29.59 12.37
CA VAL A 55 12.54 30.76 12.85
C VAL A 55 11.77 30.38 14.11
N THR A 56 11.09 29.22 14.10
CA THR A 56 10.27 28.78 15.25
C THR A 56 11.12 28.60 16.51
N ILE A 57 12.30 27.99 16.36
CA ILE A 57 13.23 27.77 17.49
C ILE A 57 13.82 29.08 17.98
N LYS A 58 14.18 30.00 17.06
CA LYS A 58 14.72 31.30 17.42
C LYS A 58 13.70 32.14 18.22
N GLU A 59 12.42 32.06 17.85
CA GLU A 59 11.35 32.84 18.50
C GLU A 59 10.86 32.21 19.81
N LYS A 60 10.75 30.89 19.87
CA LYS A 60 10.10 30.16 20.98
C LYS A 60 11.05 29.33 21.85
N GLY A 61 12.32 29.21 21.47
CA GLY A 61 13.31 28.35 22.17
C GLY A 61 13.05 26.86 22.07
N THR A 62 11.92 26.47 21.41
CA THR A 62 11.51 25.07 21.18
C THR A 62 10.56 25.02 19.99
N CYS A 63 10.23 23.82 19.53
CA CYS A 63 9.15 23.63 18.54
C CYS A 63 7.92 23.03 19.23
N PRO A 64 6.84 23.80 19.46
CA PRO A 64 5.62 23.29 20.07
C PRO A 64 5.02 22.14 19.28
N GLU A 65 4.39 21.19 19.94
CA GLU A 65 3.85 19.98 19.31
C GLU A 65 2.86 20.29 18.16
N VAL A 66 2.04 21.32 18.33
CA VAL A 66 1.08 21.75 17.28
C VAL A 66 1.83 22.20 16.02
N VAL A 67 2.90 23.00 16.18
CA VAL A 67 3.73 23.48 15.06
C VAL A 67 4.51 22.33 14.43
N SER A 68 5.08 21.44 15.24
CA SER A 68 5.75 20.22 14.73
C SER A 68 4.81 19.38 13.86
N ARG A 69 3.57 19.18 14.34
CA ARG A 69 2.55 18.39 13.61
C ARG A 69 2.13 19.06 12.30
N GLU A 70 1.98 20.38 12.28
CA GLU A 70 1.68 21.13 11.06
C GLU A 70 2.83 21.07 10.04
N LEU A 71 4.06 21.27 10.51
CA LEU A 71 5.23 21.19 9.65
C LEU A 71 5.44 19.76 9.11
N PHE A 72 5.22 18.75 9.93
CA PHE A 72 5.25 17.35 9.51
C PHE A 72 4.24 17.05 8.40
N LYS A 73 2.97 17.47 8.58
CA LYS A 73 1.94 17.34 7.56
C LYS A 73 2.29 18.05 6.27
N LYS A 74 2.82 19.28 6.38
CA LYS A 74 3.05 20.16 5.22
C LYS A 74 4.32 19.83 4.44
N HIS A 75 5.35 19.29 5.09
CA HIS A 75 6.67 19.12 4.48
C HIS A 75 7.15 17.67 4.43
N VAL A 76 6.67 16.82 5.32
CA VAL A 76 7.11 15.41 5.37
C VAL A 76 6.12 14.50 4.67
N ILE A 77 4.82 14.61 4.94
CA ILE A 77 3.77 13.79 4.32
C ILE A 77 2.92 14.56 3.30
N LYS A 78 3.46 15.66 2.77
CA LYS A 78 2.77 16.54 1.82
C LYS A 78 2.22 15.81 0.60
N GLU A 79 3.00 14.93 0.01
CA GLU A 79 2.61 14.20 -1.19
C GLU A 79 1.49 13.19 -0.93
N GLU A 80 1.53 12.49 0.21
CA GLU A 80 0.46 11.56 0.62
C GLU A 80 -0.86 12.29 0.86
N ILE A 81 -0.81 13.43 1.57
CA ILE A 81 -2.01 14.25 1.84
C ILE A 81 -2.55 14.87 0.56
N ALA A 82 -1.68 15.43 -0.30
CA ALA A 82 -2.08 16.04 -1.56
C ALA A 82 -2.75 15.00 -2.47
N LEU A 83 -2.23 13.80 -2.48
CA LEU A 83 -2.74 12.71 -3.27
C LEU A 83 -4.11 12.21 -2.80
N GLN A 84 -4.28 12.01 -1.50
CA GLN A 84 -5.57 11.63 -0.92
C GLN A 84 -6.62 12.71 -1.17
N LYS A 85 -6.21 13.98 -1.08
CA LYS A 85 -7.06 15.13 -1.37
C LYS A 85 -7.46 15.19 -2.85
N ASN A 86 -6.52 14.99 -3.77
CA ASN A 86 -6.80 14.97 -5.20
C ASN A 86 -7.80 13.86 -5.56
N LEU A 87 -7.63 12.66 -5.00
CA LEU A 87 -8.57 11.56 -5.23
C LEU A 87 -9.97 11.87 -4.71
N GLN A 88 -10.05 12.45 -3.51
CA GLN A 88 -11.31 12.87 -2.92
C GLN A 88 -11.98 13.99 -3.73
N GLU A 89 -11.21 14.96 -4.24
CA GLU A 89 -11.68 16.04 -5.12
C GLU A 89 -12.17 15.47 -6.46
N SER A 90 -11.43 14.56 -7.11
CA SER A 90 -11.86 13.91 -8.35
C SER A 90 -13.18 13.16 -8.16
N LEU A 91 -13.27 12.34 -7.11
CA LEU A 91 -14.52 11.59 -6.81
C LEU A 91 -15.70 12.54 -6.53
N SER A 92 -15.46 13.63 -5.79
CA SER A 92 -16.48 14.63 -5.51
C SER A 92 -16.98 15.31 -6.79
N ASN A 93 -16.09 15.62 -7.71
CA ASN A 93 -16.45 16.23 -9.00
C ASN A 93 -17.31 15.29 -9.83
N VAL A 94 -16.92 14.03 -9.99
CA VAL A 94 -17.73 13.01 -10.71
C VAL A 94 -19.12 12.89 -10.11
N VAL A 95 -19.23 12.84 -8.78
CA VAL A 95 -20.53 12.76 -8.09
C VAL A 95 -21.37 14.03 -8.32
N GLN A 96 -20.77 15.22 -8.26
CA GLN A 96 -21.49 16.48 -8.52
C GLN A 96 -21.99 16.58 -9.95
N GLU A 97 -21.18 16.21 -10.94
CA GLU A 97 -21.57 16.18 -12.35
C GLU A 97 -22.72 15.20 -12.58
N LEU A 98 -22.65 14.01 -12.00
CA LEU A 98 -23.74 13.03 -12.07
C LEU A 98 -25.03 13.55 -11.44
N VAL A 99 -24.97 14.17 -10.25
CA VAL A 99 -26.13 14.72 -9.58
C VAL A 99 -26.77 15.84 -10.42
N SER A 100 -25.97 16.72 -11.01
CA SER A 100 -26.47 17.75 -11.93
C SER A 100 -27.17 17.15 -13.13
N SER A 101 -26.51 16.20 -13.81
CA SER A 101 -27.05 15.52 -15.00
C SER A 101 -28.35 14.76 -14.72
N VAL A 102 -28.45 14.08 -13.57
CA VAL A 102 -29.69 13.43 -13.12
C VAL A 102 -30.82 14.45 -12.92
N ASN A 103 -30.54 15.60 -12.27
CA ASN A 103 -31.54 16.63 -12.05
C ASN A 103 -32.01 17.26 -13.34
N ASP A 104 -31.11 17.53 -14.28
CA ASP A 104 -31.41 18.07 -15.59
C ASP A 104 -32.28 17.10 -16.39
N THR A 105 -31.95 15.82 -16.44
CA THR A 105 -32.72 14.76 -17.08
C THR A 105 -34.11 14.62 -16.46
N LYS A 106 -34.23 14.71 -15.13
CA LYS A 106 -35.50 14.68 -14.41
C LYS A 106 -36.40 15.87 -14.82
N ASN A 107 -35.84 17.08 -14.87
CA ASN A 107 -36.60 18.28 -15.26
C ASN A 107 -37.07 18.18 -16.71
N GLN A 108 -36.20 17.75 -17.60
CA GLN A 108 -36.54 17.55 -19.04
C GLN A 108 -37.60 16.49 -19.21
N THR A 109 -37.52 15.37 -18.50
CA THR A 109 -38.55 14.31 -18.54
C THR A 109 -39.90 14.82 -18.02
N ASN A 110 -39.92 15.64 -16.98
CA ASN A 110 -41.16 16.26 -16.48
C ASN A 110 -41.75 17.23 -17.51
N THR A 111 -40.93 18.06 -18.16
CA THR A 111 -41.37 18.97 -19.22
C THR A 111 -41.94 18.20 -20.42
N PHE A 112 -41.27 17.13 -20.82
CA PHE A 112 -41.75 16.27 -21.91
C PHE A 112 -43.08 15.61 -21.56
N ARG A 113 -43.27 15.11 -20.34
CA ARG A 113 -44.51 14.55 -19.86
C ARG A 113 -45.66 15.58 -19.92
N GLN A 114 -45.45 16.80 -19.40
CA GLN A 114 -46.44 17.88 -19.43
C GLN A 114 -46.81 18.23 -20.87
N TYR A 115 -45.85 18.28 -21.79
CA TYR A 115 -46.10 18.53 -23.19
C TYR A 115 -46.99 17.43 -23.82
N LEU A 116 -46.70 16.14 -23.51
CA LEU A 116 -47.54 15.03 -23.97
C LEU A 116 -48.99 15.13 -23.47
N GLU A 117 -49.17 15.43 -22.17
CA GLU A 117 -50.49 15.61 -21.53
C GLU A 117 -51.28 16.75 -22.20
N THR A 118 -50.61 17.88 -22.46
CA THR A 118 -51.21 19.03 -23.14
C THR A 118 -51.61 18.71 -24.57
N SER A 119 -50.72 18.11 -25.35
CA SER A 119 -50.96 17.70 -26.73
C SER A 119 -52.10 16.69 -26.86
N LEU A 120 -52.20 15.76 -25.89
CA LEU A 120 -53.32 14.82 -25.86
C LEU A 120 -54.66 15.53 -25.64
N ASN A 121 -54.70 16.49 -24.69
CA ASN A 121 -55.91 17.27 -24.42
C ASN A 121 -56.31 18.15 -25.62
N GLU A 122 -55.35 18.72 -26.35
CA GLU A 122 -55.61 19.50 -27.57
C GLU A 122 -56.23 18.64 -28.65
N ILE A 123 -55.71 17.45 -28.93
CA ILE A 123 -56.24 16.50 -29.92
C ILE A 123 -57.67 16.07 -29.54
N LEU A 124 -57.93 15.85 -28.25
CA LEU A 124 -59.26 15.44 -27.77
C LEU A 124 -60.28 16.56 -27.82
N SER A 125 -59.85 17.82 -27.69
CA SER A 125 -60.72 19.01 -27.61
C SER A 125 -61.08 19.56 -28.98
N ASP A 126 -60.19 19.47 -29.97
CA ASP A 126 -60.36 19.96 -31.32
C ASP A 126 -59.90 18.91 -32.33
N PRO A 127 -60.84 18.10 -32.84
CA PRO A 127 -60.54 17.00 -33.76
C PRO A 127 -60.35 17.44 -35.22
N ASP A 128 -60.07 18.72 -35.48
CA ASP A 128 -59.77 19.16 -36.86
C ASP A 128 -58.53 18.43 -37.42
N PRO A 129 -58.62 17.79 -38.60
CA PRO A 129 -57.52 17.03 -39.20
C PRO A 129 -56.27 17.85 -39.44
N VAL A 130 -56.33 19.14 -39.68
CA VAL A 130 -55.15 20.02 -39.85
C VAL A 130 -54.45 20.25 -38.54
N HIS A 131 -55.20 20.51 -37.49
CA HIS A 131 -54.66 20.70 -36.12
C HIS A 131 -54.06 19.44 -35.59
N ILE A 132 -54.70 18.29 -35.76
CA ILE A 132 -54.14 16.99 -35.38
C ILE A 132 -52.78 16.73 -36.07
N GLN A 133 -52.68 17.02 -37.36
CA GLN A 133 -51.46 16.80 -38.14
C GLN A 133 -50.31 17.68 -37.63
N GLU A 134 -50.57 18.92 -37.26
CA GLU A 134 -49.58 19.84 -36.72
C GLU A 134 -49.10 19.41 -35.32
N THR A 135 -50.04 19.03 -34.43
CA THR A 135 -49.74 18.53 -33.09
C THR A 135 -48.90 17.24 -33.15
N VAL A 136 -49.24 16.29 -34.03
CA VAL A 136 -48.48 15.06 -34.24
C VAL A 136 -47.04 15.38 -34.73
N LYS A 137 -46.90 16.32 -35.66
CA LYS A 137 -45.58 16.74 -36.16
C LYS A 137 -44.69 17.33 -35.04
N ASN A 138 -45.29 18.13 -34.18
CA ASN A 138 -44.59 18.69 -33.00
C ASN A 138 -44.24 17.61 -31.98
N LEU A 139 -45.13 16.64 -31.73
CA LEU A 139 -44.85 15.47 -30.88
C LEU A 139 -43.66 14.66 -31.39
N ILE A 140 -43.59 14.40 -32.71
CA ILE A 140 -42.44 13.70 -33.31
C ILE A 140 -41.14 14.46 -33.06
N LYS A 141 -41.15 15.78 -33.23
CA LYS A 141 -39.97 16.62 -32.98
C LYS A 141 -39.53 16.52 -31.53
N THR A 142 -40.44 16.77 -30.57
CA THR A 142 -40.14 16.76 -29.14
C THR A 142 -39.69 15.37 -28.67
N THR A 143 -40.22 14.29 -29.23
CA THR A 143 -39.79 12.92 -28.96
C THR A 143 -38.34 12.69 -29.43
N LYS A 144 -37.96 13.23 -30.60
CA LYS A 144 -36.59 13.16 -31.11
C LYS A 144 -35.62 13.91 -30.18
N ASP A 145 -36.00 15.11 -29.72
CA ASP A 145 -35.22 15.93 -28.82
C ASP A 145 -35.04 15.20 -27.47
N ALA A 146 -36.09 14.59 -26.91
CA ALA A 146 -36.05 13.77 -25.72
C ALA A 146 -35.13 12.54 -25.85
N SER A 147 -35.21 11.87 -27.04
CA SER A 147 -34.33 10.74 -27.35
C SER A 147 -32.84 11.15 -27.44
N PHE A 148 -32.57 12.30 -28.02
CA PHE A 148 -31.21 12.84 -28.08
C PHE A 148 -30.66 13.09 -26.69
N LEU A 149 -31.42 13.75 -25.81
CA LEU A 149 -31.03 14.03 -24.42
C LEU A 149 -30.84 12.75 -23.60
N ALA A 150 -31.68 11.72 -23.83
CA ALA A 150 -31.49 10.42 -23.16
C ALA A 150 -30.17 9.74 -23.57
N ASN A 151 -29.81 9.82 -24.86
CA ASN A 151 -28.52 9.29 -25.34
C ASN A 151 -27.35 10.07 -24.80
N GLU A 152 -27.45 11.40 -24.69
CA GLU A 152 -26.41 12.23 -24.08
C GLU A 152 -26.19 11.87 -22.58
N PHE A 153 -27.31 11.71 -21.85
CA PHE A 153 -27.24 11.25 -20.44
C PHE A 153 -26.61 9.86 -20.31
N GLN A 154 -26.95 8.92 -21.19
CA GLN A 154 -26.35 7.60 -21.21
C GLN A 154 -24.84 7.67 -21.46
N SER A 155 -24.39 8.53 -22.36
CA SER A 155 -22.96 8.77 -22.61
C SER A 155 -22.24 9.34 -21.38
N GLN A 156 -22.86 10.28 -20.67
CA GLN A 156 -22.30 10.85 -19.44
C GLN A 156 -22.20 9.80 -18.33
N LEU A 157 -23.19 8.92 -18.16
CA LEU A 157 -23.16 7.81 -17.22
C LEU A 157 -21.99 6.85 -17.52
N GLN A 158 -21.80 6.51 -18.79
CA GLN A 158 -20.71 5.64 -19.20
C GLN A 158 -19.34 6.26 -18.92
N THR A 159 -19.16 7.54 -19.21
CA THR A 159 -17.92 8.26 -18.91
C THR A 159 -17.63 8.27 -17.39
N ALA A 160 -18.65 8.52 -16.57
CA ALA A 160 -18.52 8.50 -15.13
C ALA A 160 -18.17 7.10 -14.57
N GLU A 161 -18.75 6.03 -15.14
CA GLU A 161 -18.44 4.65 -14.79
C GLU A 161 -16.97 4.30 -15.12
N GLU A 162 -16.49 4.73 -16.29
CA GLU A 162 -15.09 4.54 -16.69
C GLU A 162 -14.13 5.28 -15.75
N GLU A 163 -14.46 6.51 -15.35
CA GLU A 163 -13.64 7.32 -14.44
C GLU A 163 -13.61 6.73 -13.03
N ILE A 164 -14.76 6.29 -12.49
CA ILE A 164 -14.84 5.60 -11.19
C ILE A 164 -14.01 4.31 -11.21
N THR A 165 -14.08 3.55 -12.30
CA THR A 165 -13.31 2.32 -12.47
C THR A 165 -11.80 2.61 -12.49
N ALA A 166 -11.37 3.64 -13.20
CA ALA A 166 -9.97 4.07 -13.24
C ALA A 166 -9.47 4.54 -11.86
N LEU A 167 -10.27 5.32 -11.13
CA LEU A 167 -9.94 5.77 -9.78
C LEU A 167 -9.83 4.60 -8.80
N LYS A 168 -10.73 3.61 -8.92
CA LYS A 168 -10.68 2.38 -8.11
C LYS A 168 -9.41 1.57 -8.39
N GLN A 169 -9.06 1.37 -9.65
CA GLN A 169 -7.82 0.68 -10.02
C GLN A 169 -6.57 1.39 -9.49
N GLN A 170 -6.55 2.74 -9.51
CA GLN A 170 -5.45 3.51 -8.93
C GLN A 170 -5.35 3.33 -7.41
N LEU A 171 -6.49 3.23 -6.72
CA LEU A 171 -6.52 2.95 -5.27
C LEU A 171 -5.99 1.55 -4.98
N ASP A 172 -6.51 0.53 -5.65
CA ASP A 172 -6.11 -0.86 -5.46
C ASP A 172 -4.61 -1.04 -5.72
N GLN A 173 -4.08 -0.45 -6.81
CA GLN A 173 -2.64 -0.50 -7.12
C GLN A 173 -1.79 0.14 -6.02
N ARG A 174 -2.25 1.24 -5.42
CA ARG A 174 -1.52 1.92 -4.35
C ARG A 174 -1.60 1.20 -3.02
N GLU A 175 -2.73 0.56 -2.74
CA GLU A 175 -2.83 -0.33 -1.59
C GLU A 175 -1.86 -1.50 -1.73
N GLU A 176 -1.79 -2.13 -2.90
CA GLU A 176 -0.80 -3.17 -3.19
C GLU A 176 0.63 -2.66 -3.01
N ASP A 177 0.98 -1.50 -3.59
CA ASP A 177 2.32 -0.91 -3.44
C ASP A 177 2.66 -0.58 -1.99
N ALA A 178 1.66 -0.21 -1.16
CA ALA A 178 1.86 0.07 0.27
C ALA A 178 2.16 -1.20 1.10
N TYR A 179 1.82 -2.39 0.57
CA TYR A 179 2.05 -3.67 1.22
C TYR A 179 3.23 -4.46 0.67
N LEU A 180 3.89 -3.99 -0.39
CA LEU A 180 5.09 -4.61 -0.93
C LEU A 180 6.37 -3.98 -0.37
N ASP A 181 7.42 -4.79 -0.21
CA ASP A 181 8.77 -4.30 0.04
C ASP A 181 9.37 -3.73 -1.26
N ALA A 182 9.86 -2.50 -1.19
CA ALA A 182 10.33 -1.76 -2.37
C ALA A 182 11.48 -2.47 -3.12
N LEU A 183 12.39 -3.13 -2.38
CA LEU A 183 13.56 -3.82 -2.92
C LEU A 183 13.21 -5.22 -3.46
N THR A 184 12.46 -5.99 -2.69
CA THR A 184 12.29 -7.43 -2.91
C THR A 184 10.97 -7.81 -3.55
N LYS A 185 9.98 -6.90 -3.55
CA LYS A 185 8.64 -7.11 -4.12
C LYS A 185 7.84 -8.28 -3.54
N VAL A 186 8.25 -8.82 -2.38
CA VAL A 186 7.39 -9.63 -1.49
C VAL A 186 6.63 -8.71 -0.54
N GLY A 187 5.71 -9.23 0.25
CA GLY A 187 5.04 -8.44 1.28
C GLY A 187 6.04 -7.73 2.19
N ASN A 188 5.72 -6.51 2.62
CA ASN A 188 6.50 -5.80 3.64
C ASN A 188 5.98 -6.15 5.06
N ARG A 189 6.57 -5.56 6.09
CA ARG A 189 6.18 -5.73 7.48
C ARG A 189 4.70 -5.44 7.72
N ARG A 190 4.13 -4.43 7.04
CA ARG A 190 2.70 -4.08 7.16
C ARG A 190 1.79 -5.17 6.59
N ALA A 191 2.17 -5.75 5.45
CA ALA A 191 1.46 -6.89 4.86
C ALA A 191 1.48 -8.09 5.81
N PHE A 192 2.62 -8.36 6.44
CA PHE A 192 2.77 -9.40 7.45
C PHE A 192 1.83 -9.17 8.64
N ASP A 193 1.89 -7.98 9.26
CA ASP A 193 1.09 -7.65 10.45
C ASP A 193 -0.42 -7.75 10.14
N ARG A 194 -0.86 -7.25 8.97
CA ARG A 194 -2.25 -7.37 8.51
C ARG A 194 -2.67 -8.83 8.35
N ARG A 195 -1.89 -9.63 7.63
CA ARG A 195 -2.19 -11.03 7.37
C ARG A 195 -2.22 -11.88 8.64
N LEU A 196 -1.33 -11.57 9.58
CA LEU A 196 -1.31 -12.21 10.88
C LEU A 196 -2.62 -11.96 11.65
N VAL A 197 -3.09 -10.71 11.69
CA VAL A 197 -4.37 -10.36 12.32
C VAL A 197 -5.54 -11.10 11.62
N GLU A 198 -5.59 -11.14 10.30
CA GLU A 198 -6.62 -11.86 9.53
C GLU A 198 -6.64 -13.36 9.90
N LEU A 199 -5.48 -14.01 9.96
CA LEU A 199 -5.37 -15.41 10.35
C LEU A 199 -5.82 -15.69 11.80
N PHE A 200 -5.69 -14.72 12.70
CA PHE A 200 -6.13 -14.84 14.08
C PHE A 200 -7.62 -14.52 14.28
N GLN A 201 -8.26 -13.83 13.35
CA GLN A 201 -9.72 -13.63 13.37
C GLN A 201 -10.48 -14.92 12.98
N ASP A 202 -9.90 -15.74 12.13
CA ASP A 202 -10.42 -17.07 11.77
C ASP A 202 -9.87 -18.12 12.74
N THR A 203 -10.69 -18.49 13.73
CA THR A 203 -10.28 -19.45 14.77
C THR A 203 -10.28 -20.90 14.32
N ASP A 204 -10.99 -21.21 13.23
CA ASP A 204 -11.20 -22.58 12.74
C ASP A 204 -10.10 -23.03 11.77
N THR A 205 -9.28 -22.11 11.29
CA THR A 205 -8.22 -22.40 10.32
C THR A 205 -6.86 -22.51 11.01
N ASP A 206 -6.17 -23.62 10.77
CA ASP A 206 -4.77 -23.76 11.16
C ASP A 206 -3.91 -22.69 10.50
N ALA A 207 -3.02 -22.08 11.27
CA ALA A 207 -2.06 -21.09 10.79
C ALA A 207 -0.66 -21.42 11.26
N THR A 208 0.31 -21.33 10.37
CA THR A 208 1.73 -21.57 10.66
C THR A 208 2.56 -20.38 10.25
N LEU A 209 3.39 -19.91 11.16
CA LEU A 209 4.41 -18.90 10.93
C LEU A 209 5.76 -19.57 10.71
N VAL A 210 6.46 -19.15 9.66
CA VAL A 210 7.86 -19.48 9.41
C VAL A 210 8.66 -18.19 9.42
N LEU A 211 9.57 -18.03 10.38
CA LEU A 211 10.55 -16.95 10.36
C LEU A 211 11.83 -17.44 9.67
N VAL A 212 12.42 -16.57 8.88
CA VAL A 212 13.60 -16.86 8.05
C VAL A 212 14.63 -15.76 8.25
N ASP A 213 15.88 -16.14 8.47
CA ASP A 213 16.98 -15.19 8.60
C ASP A 213 18.18 -15.69 7.76
N LEU A 214 18.77 -14.78 6.99
CA LEU A 214 19.91 -15.09 6.13
C LEU A 214 21.19 -15.28 6.94
N ASP A 215 21.76 -16.47 6.84
CA ASP A 215 22.98 -16.79 7.54
C ASP A 215 24.16 -15.93 7.06
N HIS A 216 24.85 -15.30 8.01
CA HIS A 216 26.05 -14.50 7.73
C HIS A 216 25.87 -13.32 6.76
N PHE A 217 24.65 -12.78 6.61
CA PHE A 217 24.37 -11.70 5.65
C PHE A 217 25.23 -10.46 5.85
N LYS A 218 25.53 -10.11 7.12
CA LYS A 218 26.46 -9.01 7.44
C LYS A 218 27.84 -9.26 6.83
N ASN A 219 28.39 -10.45 6.98
CA ASN A 219 29.71 -10.81 6.41
C ASN A 219 29.68 -10.73 4.88
N LEU A 220 28.57 -11.12 4.27
CA LEU A 220 28.36 -11.00 2.82
C LEU A 220 28.40 -9.53 2.40
N ASN A 221 27.70 -8.64 3.11
CA ASN A 221 27.73 -7.20 2.85
C ASN A 221 29.13 -6.60 3.04
N ASP A 222 29.83 -7.00 4.09
CA ASP A 222 31.19 -6.52 4.37
C ASP A 222 32.19 -6.98 3.29
N THR A 223 31.98 -8.15 2.70
CA THR A 223 32.85 -8.72 1.66
C THR A 223 32.54 -8.20 0.25
N TYR A 224 31.25 -8.13 -0.12
CA TYR A 224 30.81 -7.86 -1.50
C TYR A 224 30.16 -6.51 -1.70
N GLY A 225 29.90 -5.76 -0.61
CA GLY A 225 29.24 -4.47 -0.60
C GLY A 225 27.71 -4.57 -0.62
N HIS A 226 27.05 -3.53 -0.11
CA HIS A 226 25.59 -3.46 0.04
C HIS A 226 24.81 -3.69 -1.26
N LEU A 227 25.31 -3.19 -2.39
CA LEU A 227 24.65 -3.43 -3.70
C LEU A 227 24.55 -4.92 -4.06
N MET A 228 25.49 -5.72 -3.58
CA MET A 228 25.42 -7.16 -3.78
C MET A 228 24.51 -7.82 -2.74
N GLY A 229 24.50 -7.34 -1.51
CA GLY A 229 23.52 -7.74 -0.50
C GLY A 229 22.09 -7.52 -0.98
N ASP A 230 21.81 -6.38 -1.62
CA ASP A 230 20.49 -6.10 -2.21
C ASP A 230 20.09 -7.12 -3.29
N LYS A 231 21.05 -7.56 -4.14
CA LYS A 231 20.79 -8.60 -5.11
C LYS A 231 20.55 -9.97 -4.47
N VAL A 232 21.23 -10.26 -3.36
CA VAL A 232 20.98 -11.48 -2.57
C VAL A 232 19.58 -11.44 -2.01
N LEU A 233 19.14 -10.33 -1.38
CA LEU A 233 17.78 -10.16 -0.87
C LEU A 233 16.74 -10.33 -1.98
N GLN A 234 16.96 -9.74 -3.16
CA GLN A 234 16.09 -9.94 -4.33
C GLN A 234 16.06 -11.40 -4.80
N GLY A 235 17.20 -12.09 -4.79
CA GLY A 235 17.29 -13.50 -5.13
C GLY A 235 16.53 -14.39 -4.16
N VAL A 236 16.70 -14.15 -2.86
CA VAL A 236 15.96 -14.82 -1.77
C VAL A 236 14.45 -14.62 -1.93
N ALA A 237 14.01 -13.40 -2.14
CA ALA A 237 12.59 -13.09 -2.35
C ALA A 237 11.99 -13.85 -3.54
N LYS A 238 12.73 -13.97 -4.65
CA LYS A 238 12.28 -14.75 -5.81
C LYS A 238 12.15 -16.24 -5.49
N VAL A 239 13.06 -16.79 -4.69
CA VAL A 239 12.96 -18.17 -4.21
C VAL A 239 11.73 -18.32 -3.32
N MET A 240 11.52 -17.40 -2.39
CA MET A 240 10.35 -17.40 -1.51
C MET A 240 9.03 -17.30 -2.28
N GLN A 241 8.93 -16.40 -3.26
CA GLN A 241 7.76 -16.30 -4.13
C GLN A 241 7.46 -17.62 -4.86
N LYS A 242 8.51 -18.32 -5.31
CA LYS A 242 8.36 -19.60 -6.01
C LYS A 242 7.90 -20.74 -5.09
N THR A 243 8.25 -20.69 -3.81
CA THR A 243 7.89 -21.72 -2.82
C THR A 243 6.66 -21.39 -2.01
N CYS A 244 6.20 -20.14 -2.04
CA CYS A 244 5.02 -19.66 -1.34
C CYS A 244 3.76 -20.25 -1.98
N PRO A 245 2.91 -20.96 -1.22
CA PRO A 245 1.60 -21.38 -1.69
C PRO A 245 0.68 -20.18 -1.97
N ASP A 246 -0.30 -20.34 -2.87
CA ASP A 246 -1.25 -19.27 -3.21
C ASP A 246 -2.05 -18.75 -2.00
N SER A 247 -2.32 -19.60 -1.01
CA SER A 247 -3.02 -19.25 0.23
C SER A 247 -2.11 -18.61 1.31
N ALA A 248 -0.80 -18.49 1.04
CA ALA A 248 0.19 -18.02 1.98
C ALA A 248 0.72 -16.62 1.60
N LEU A 249 1.34 -15.94 2.57
CA LEU A 249 2.07 -14.71 2.37
C LEU A 249 3.55 -14.94 2.58
N ALA A 250 4.39 -14.55 1.61
CA ALA A 250 5.81 -14.34 1.81
C ALA A 250 6.07 -12.84 2.04
N ALA A 251 6.80 -12.49 3.09
CA ALA A 251 7.07 -11.11 3.46
C ALA A 251 8.51 -10.89 3.90
N ARG A 252 9.03 -9.68 3.71
CA ARG A 252 10.25 -9.20 4.33
C ARG A 252 9.91 -8.56 5.67
N TYR A 253 10.36 -9.20 6.74
CA TYR A 253 10.02 -8.83 8.11
C TYR A 253 10.98 -7.78 8.68
N GLY A 254 12.26 -7.84 8.31
CA GLY A 254 13.33 -6.94 8.73
C GLY A 254 14.40 -6.75 7.65
N GLY A 255 15.57 -6.30 8.02
CA GLY A 255 16.67 -6.03 7.09
C GLY A 255 17.06 -7.26 6.25
N GLU A 256 17.40 -8.37 6.92
CA GLU A 256 17.78 -9.67 6.35
C GLU A 256 16.81 -10.78 6.75
N GLU A 257 15.69 -10.40 7.42
CA GLU A 257 14.68 -11.30 7.94
C GLU A 257 13.46 -11.34 7.02
N PHE A 258 12.98 -12.56 6.78
CA PHE A 258 11.78 -12.82 6.00
C PHE A 258 10.82 -13.70 6.81
N ALA A 259 9.59 -13.81 6.34
CA ALA A 259 8.57 -14.64 6.96
C ALA A 259 7.64 -15.25 5.92
N PHE A 260 7.09 -16.45 6.26
CA PHE A 260 5.88 -16.95 5.62
C PHE A 260 4.77 -17.02 6.65
N LEU A 261 3.59 -16.59 6.27
CA LEU A 261 2.34 -16.85 6.97
C LEU A 261 1.51 -17.82 6.11
N ILE A 262 1.36 -19.05 6.59
CA ILE A 262 0.79 -20.15 5.85
C ILE A 262 -0.53 -20.57 6.50
N GLN A 263 -1.57 -20.67 5.72
CA GLN A 263 -2.83 -21.29 6.14
C GLN A 263 -2.66 -22.80 6.05
N GLY A 264 -2.44 -23.44 7.21
CA GLY A 264 -2.15 -24.87 7.31
C GLY A 264 -1.38 -25.22 8.58
N ASN A 265 -1.17 -26.52 8.78
CA ASN A 265 -0.49 -27.07 9.95
C ASN A 265 1.05 -26.91 9.89
N ALA A 266 1.70 -27.27 10.99
CA ALA A 266 3.17 -27.19 11.12
C ALA A 266 3.93 -27.94 10.02
N ASP A 267 3.42 -29.09 9.56
CA ASP A 267 4.06 -29.86 8.48
C ASP A 267 4.03 -29.11 7.15
N ALA A 268 2.96 -28.34 6.87
CA ALA A 268 2.89 -27.49 5.70
C ALA A 268 3.95 -26.39 5.76
N GLY A 269 4.10 -25.74 6.92
CA GLY A 269 5.15 -24.76 7.14
C GLY A 269 6.55 -25.32 7.01
N ALA A 270 6.81 -26.48 7.61
CA ALA A 270 8.10 -27.16 7.53
C ALA A 270 8.46 -27.56 6.10
N ARG A 271 7.51 -28.03 5.30
CA ARG A 271 7.74 -28.34 3.87
C ARG A 271 8.13 -27.10 3.06
N VAL A 272 7.42 -25.98 3.25
CA VAL A 272 7.74 -24.72 2.56
C VAL A 272 9.12 -24.22 2.98
N ALA A 273 9.43 -24.26 4.28
CA ALA A 273 10.73 -23.86 4.82
C ALA A 273 11.86 -24.71 4.23
N GLU A 274 11.73 -26.04 4.25
CA GLU A 274 12.76 -26.95 3.74
C GLU A 274 12.95 -26.83 2.22
N GLN A 275 11.87 -26.67 1.46
CA GLN A 275 11.94 -26.43 0.02
C GLN A 275 12.65 -25.11 -0.28
N THR A 276 12.35 -24.05 0.48
CA THR A 276 13.00 -22.74 0.36
C THR A 276 14.49 -22.87 0.69
N ARG A 277 14.84 -23.51 1.80
CA ARG A 277 16.22 -23.76 2.21
C ARG A 277 17.05 -24.45 1.13
N GLN A 278 16.50 -25.51 0.54
CA GLN A 278 17.16 -26.26 -0.52
C GLN A 278 17.38 -25.45 -1.80
N LEU A 279 16.42 -24.60 -2.16
CA LEU A 279 16.53 -23.74 -3.34
C LEU A 279 17.48 -22.57 -3.09
N LEU A 280 17.55 -22.03 -1.89
CA LEU A 280 18.53 -20.99 -1.51
C LEU A 280 19.97 -21.52 -1.64
N GLY A 281 20.25 -22.73 -1.17
CA GLY A 281 21.58 -23.37 -1.31
C GLY A 281 22.01 -23.61 -2.77
N LYS A 282 21.06 -23.56 -3.74
CA LYS A 282 21.32 -23.67 -5.18
C LYS A 282 21.36 -22.30 -5.89
N LEU A 283 21.11 -21.22 -5.16
CA LEU A 283 21.06 -19.88 -5.73
C LEU A 283 22.48 -19.43 -6.10
N LEU A 284 22.68 -19.12 -7.38
CA LEU A 284 23.93 -18.59 -7.91
C LEU A 284 23.71 -17.15 -8.37
N LEU A 285 24.43 -16.23 -7.80
CA LEU A 285 24.39 -14.81 -8.18
C LEU A 285 25.74 -14.39 -8.76
N ARG A 286 25.73 -13.76 -9.93
CA ARG A 286 26.95 -13.29 -10.58
C ARG A 286 27.05 -11.76 -10.51
N LYS A 287 28.18 -11.28 -10.02
CA LYS A 287 28.50 -9.87 -9.99
C LYS A 287 28.84 -9.39 -11.41
N LYS A 288 28.12 -8.37 -11.90
CA LYS A 288 28.27 -7.89 -13.30
C LYS A 288 29.62 -7.22 -13.56
N SER A 289 30.28 -6.64 -12.55
CA SER A 289 31.51 -5.85 -12.70
C SER A 289 32.76 -6.69 -12.95
N ASP A 290 32.87 -7.87 -12.32
CA ASP A 290 34.07 -8.70 -12.32
C ASP A 290 33.77 -10.19 -12.56
N GLY A 291 32.50 -10.56 -12.77
CA GLY A 291 32.08 -11.92 -13.02
C GLY A 291 32.12 -12.84 -11.79
N GLN A 292 32.47 -12.32 -10.59
CA GLN A 292 32.51 -13.10 -9.36
C GLN A 292 31.16 -13.74 -9.06
N VAL A 293 31.17 -15.03 -8.72
CA VAL A 293 29.97 -15.79 -8.37
C VAL A 293 29.85 -15.86 -6.85
N ILE A 294 28.66 -15.55 -6.37
CA ILE A 294 28.26 -15.78 -4.98
C ILE A 294 27.36 -17.02 -4.99
N ASP A 295 27.79 -18.05 -4.29
CA ASP A 295 27.09 -19.29 -4.04
C ASP A 295 26.93 -19.55 -2.55
N ASN A 296 26.32 -20.67 -2.18
CA ASN A 296 26.11 -21.08 -0.80
C ASN A 296 25.38 -20.05 0.07
N ILE A 297 24.37 -19.39 -0.51
CA ILE A 297 23.46 -18.53 0.25
C ILE A 297 22.57 -19.44 1.08
N THR A 298 22.72 -19.38 2.40
CA THR A 298 21.94 -20.18 3.34
C THR A 298 21.08 -19.31 4.25
N ALA A 299 20.04 -19.90 4.82
CA ALA A 299 19.18 -19.28 5.80
C ALA A 299 18.79 -20.28 6.88
N SER A 300 18.52 -19.78 8.06
CA SER A 300 17.94 -20.51 9.19
C SER A 300 16.45 -20.24 9.27
N PHE A 301 15.66 -21.26 9.68
CA PHE A 301 14.21 -21.20 9.69
C PHE A 301 13.66 -21.64 11.04
N GLY A 302 12.74 -20.84 11.61
CA GLY A 302 11.97 -21.19 12.80
C GLY A 302 10.48 -21.33 12.41
N VAL A 303 9.89 -22.47 12.71
CA VAL A 303 8.50 -22.82 12.35
C VAL A 303 7.67 -22.96 13.62
N ALA A 304 6.52 -22.26 13.69
CA ALA A 304 5.56 -22.42 14.76
C ALA A 304 4.13 -22.44 14.21
N GLN A 305 3.35 -23.44 14.62
CA GLN A 305 1.90 -23.49 14.35
C GLN A 305 1.15 -22.79 15.45
N ARG A 306 0.10 -22.04 15.11
CA ARG A 306 -0.82 -21.44 16.06
C ARG A 306 -1.46 -22.51 16.94
N THR A 307 -1.52 -22.26 18.24
CA THR A 307 -2.25 -23.08 19.22
C THR A 307 -3.54 -22.41 19.66
N ALA A 308 -4.50 -23.20 20.14
CA ALA A 308 -5.79 -22.67 20.58
C ALA A 308 -5.61 -21.69 21.75
N GLY A 309 -6.24 -20.51 21.66
CA GLY A 309 -6.17 -19.46 22.68
C GLY A 309 -4.88 -18.66 22.72
N GLU A 310 -3.97 -18.86 21.77
CA GLU A 310 -2.72 -18.13 21.65
C GLU A 310 -2.95 -16.73 21.05
N TYR A 311 -2.13 -15.75 21.46
CA TYR A 311 -2.08 -14.43 20.86
C TYR A 311 -1.00 -14.36 19.77
N PRO A 312 -1.12 -13.43 18.78
CA PRO A 312 -0.16 -13.26 17.69
C PRO A 312 1.31 -13.13 18.16
N GLU A 313 1.53 -12.40 19.24
CA GLU A 313 2.86 -12.16 19.81
C GLU A 313 3.50 -13.45 20.34
N GLN A 314 2.70 -14.34 20.91
CA GLN A 314 3.18 -15.62 21.44
C GLN A 314 3.59 -16.57 20.29
N LEU A 315 2.84 -16.58 19.19
CA LEU A 315 3.21 -17.32 17.99
C LEU A 315 4.55 -16.82 17.42
N ILE A 316 4.72 -15.49 17.33
CA ILE A 316 5.98 -14.88 16.88
C ILE A 316 7.13 -15.28 17.83
N GLU A 317 6.93 -15.19 19.13
CA GLU A 317 7.96 -15.57 20.12
C GLU A 317 8.39 -17.03 20.00
N ARG A 318 7.45 -17.96 19.77
CA ARG A 318 7.78 -19.38 19.56
C ARG A 318 8.54 -19.62 18.28
N ALA A 319 8.13 -18.96 17.18
CA ALA A 319 8.87 -19.05 15.92
C ALA A 319 10.28 -18.45 16.02
N ASP A 320 10.44 -17.35 16.74
CA ASP A 320 11.73 -16.71 16.97
C ASP A 320 12.66 -17.59 17.81
N LYS A 321 12.17 -18.23 18.88
CA LYS A 321 12.92 -19.21 19.66
C LYS A 321 13.41 -20.37 18.81
N ALA A 322 12.55 -20.90 17.94
CA ALA A 322 12.92 -21.98 17.03
C ALA A 322 13.97 -21.51 15.99
N LEU A 323 13.85 -20.28 15.49
CA LEU A 323 14.83 -19.67 14.58
C LEU A 323 16.18 -19.49 15.28
N TYR A 324 16.18 -19.01 16.50
CA TYR A 324 17.37 -18.87 17.32
C TYR A 324 18.06 -20.22 17.54
N GLU A 325 17.30 -21.26 17.87
CA GLU A 325 17.83 -22.63 17.99
C GLU A 325 18.45 -23.13 16.68
N ALA A 326 17.81 -22.86 15.52
CA ALA A 326 18.37 -23.18 14.22
C ALA A 326 19.75 -22.53 14.00
N LYS A 327 19.90 -21.27 14.42
CA LYS A 327 21.18 -20.52 14.32
C LYS A 327 22.24 -21.09 15.24
N GLU A 328 21.92 -21.41 16.50
CA GLU A 328 22.86 -21.95 17.49
C GLU A 328 23.32 -23.37 17.19
N THR A 329 22.43 -24.20 16.60
CA THR A 329 22.72 -25.61 16.35
C THR A 329 23.43 -25.84 15.00
N GLY A 330 23.87 -24.77 14.31
CA GLY A 330 24.74 -24.87 13.13
C GLY A 330 24.19 -24.28 11.84
N ARG A 331 23.12 -23.49 11.91
CA ARG A 331 22.51 -22.74 10.78
C ARG A 331 22.04 -23.65 9.64
N ASN A 332 21.60 -23.03 8.52
CA ASN A 332 21.14 -23.71 7.31
C ASN A 332 20.19 -24.89 7.60
N ARG A 333 19.18 -24.64 8.43
CA ARG A 333 18.22 -25.67 8.87
C ARG A 333 16.87 -25.11 9.20
N VAL A 334 15.91 -26.02 9.28
CA VAL A 334 14.55 -25.77 9.76
C VAL A 334 14.43 -26.35 11.16
N THR A 335 13.99 -25.53 12.13
CA THR A 335 13.67 -25.96 13.49
C THR A 335 12.21 -25.65 13.77
N MET A 336 11.51 -26.61 14.37
CA MET A 336 10.11 -26.46 14.73
C MET A 336 9.99 -26.09 16.20
N ALA A 337 9.13 -25.13 16.51
CA ALA A 337 8.79 -24.79 17.89
C ALA A 337 8.08 -25.96 18.57
N ALA A 338 8.45 -26.21 19.80
CA ALA A 338 7.80 -27.21 20.65
C ALA A 338 6.35 -26.80 21.01
#